data_12986441d5d73d8ab9d4d3977cb8ae4f
#
_entry.id   12986441d5d73d8ab9d4d3977cb8ae4f
#
_cell.length_a   1.000
_cell.length_b   1.000
_cell.length_c   1.000
_cell.angle_alpha   90.00
_cell.angle_beta   90.00
_cell.angle_gamma   90.00
#
_symmetry.space_group_name_H-M   'P 1'
#
loop_
_entity.id
_entity.type
_entity.pdbx_description
1 polymer ?
#
loop_
_entity_poly.entity_id
_entity_poly.type
_entity_poly.pdbx_seq_one_letter_code
_entity_poly.pdbx_strand_id
1 'polypeptide(L)'
;MPVVRLVRQLNAGSVVYFRPYSHRAMRSILGTDSSLRVLFNLEDWIQFPGLLPILRRTDPTAALSSGIQNWTPELLAEAHSLGLTTFVNVLGAEDTPENLRRALDLHFDYIQTDHQTQLQEMIRTKIH
;
A
#
# COMPACT_ATOMS: atom_id res chain seq x y z
N MET A 1 4.67 20.12 -9.27
CA MET A 1 4.45 18.84 -9.98
C MET A 1 3.13 18.88 -10.75
N PRO A 2 3.14 18.65 -12.05
CA PRO A 2 1.92 18.68 -12.87
C PRO A 2 0.87 17.65 -12.45
N VAL A 3 1.30 16.42 -12.07
CA VAL A 3 0.37 15.36 -11.66
C VAL A 3 -0.35 15.73 -10.37
N VAL A 4 0.37 16.26 -9.39
CA VAL A 4 -0.24 16.72 -8.14
C VAL A 4 -1.27 17.81 -8.41
N ARG A 5 -0.94 18.77 -9.27
CA ARG A 5 -1.83 19.84 -9.63
C ARG A 5 -3.13 19.31 -10.26
N LEU A 6 -3.02 18.35 -11.16
CA LEU A 6 -4.17 17.72 -11.80
C LEU A 6 -5.07 17.03 -10.78
N VAL A 7 -4.48 16.25 -9.86
CA VAL A 7 -5.22 15.56 -8.81
C VAL A 7 -5.98 16.57 -7.94
N ARG A 8 -5.36 17.69 -7.59
CA ARG A 8 -6.01 18.74 -6.81
C ARG A 8 -7.15 19.41 -7.58
N GLN A 9 -6.93 19.71 -8.87
CA GLN A 9 -7.95 20.31 -9.72
C GLN A 9 -9.17 19.42 -9.87
N LEU A 10 -8.97 18.10 -9.95
CA LEU A 10 -10.05 17.11 -10.06
C LEU A 10 -10.67 16.74 -8.72
N ASN A 11 -10.15 17.27 -7.62
CA ASN A 11 -10.56 16.92 -6.26
C ASN A 11 -10.51 15.41 -6.03
N ALA A 12 -9.47 14.76 -6.54
CA ALA A 12 -9.32 13.31 -6.54
C ALA A 12 -8.35 12.80 -5.46
N GLY A 13 -7.89 13.67 -4.54
CA GLY A 13 -6.90 13.29 -3.52
C GLY A 13 -7.33 12.16 -2.62
N SER A 14 -8.64 11.97 -2.41
CA SER A 14 -9.17 10.89 -1.57
C SER A 14 -9.19 9.52 -2.26
N VAL A 15 -9.00 9.47 -3.60
CA VAL A 15 -9.06 8.22 -4.37
C VAL A 15 -7.77 7.90 -5.11
N VAL A 16 -6.76 8.76 -4.99
CA VAL A 16 -5.48 8.59 -5.69
C VAL A 16 -4.37 8.39 -4.69
N TYR A 17 -3.55 7.33 -4.93
CA TYR A 17 -2.29 7.12 -4.23
C TYR A 17 -1.14 7.45 -5.15
N PHE A 18 -0.19 8.25 -4.65
CA PHE A 18 1.05 8.53 -5.36
C PHE A 18 2.10 7.50 -4.97
N ARG A 19 2.75 6.91 -5.95
CA ARG A 19 3.83 5.96 -5.73
C ARG A 19 5.15 6.58 -6.18
N PRO A 20 5.89 7.24 -5.29
CA PRO A 20 7.17 7.84 -5.67
C PRO A 20 8.23 6.75 -5.87
N TYR A 21 9.11 6.98 -6.85
CA TYR A 21 10.21 6.06 -7.12
C TYR A 21 11.50 6.44 -6.39
N SER A 22 11.47 7.53 -5.64
CA SER A 22 12.63 8.00 -4.88
C SER A 22 12.18 8.81 -3.67
N HIS A 23 13.06 8.93 -2.67
CA HIS A 23 12.81 9.78 -1.51
C HIS A 23 12.65 11.25 -1.90
N ARG A 24 13.37 11.67 -2.93
CA ARG A 24 13.27 13.04 -3.45
C ARG A 24 11.89 13.32 -4.03
N ALA A 25 11.36 12.38 -4.83
CA ALA A 25 10.01 12.50 -5.37
C ALA A 25 8.96 12.51 -4.25
N MET A 26 9.14 11.66 -3.23
CA MET A 26 8.27 11.63 -2.07
C MET A 26 8.23 12.97 -1.35
N ARG A 27 9.39 13.56 -1.06
CA ARG A 27 9.48 14.86 -0.39
C ARG A 27 8.84 15.96 -1.23
N SER A 28 8.99 15.89 -2.54
CA SER A 28 8.39 16.85 -3.45
C SER A 28 6.85 16.78 -3.41
N ILE A 29 6.30 15.57 -3.40
CA ILE A 29 4.86 15.36 -3.35
C ILE A 29 4.31 15.87 -2.01
N LEU A 30 4.88 15.42 -0.90
CA LEU A 30 4.41 15.80 0.44
C LEU A 30 4.64 17.28 0.75
N GLY A 31 5.70 17.87 0.20
CA GLY A 31 5.98 19.29 0.33
C GLY A 31 4.99 20.16 -0.43
N THR A 32 4.39 19.61 -1.51
CA THR A 32 3.35 20.33 -2.28
C THR A 32 2.00 20.24 -1.56
N ASP A 33 1.65 19.07 -1.03
CA ASP A 33 0.39 18.87 -0.31
C ASP A 33 0.54 17.66 0.61
N SER A 34 0.64 17.87 1.91
CA SER A 34 0.82 16.82 2.91
C SER A 34 -0.43 15.96 3.14
N SER A 35 -1.57 16.35 2.59
CA SER A 35 -2.81 15.56 2.66
C SER A 35 -2.90 14.48 1.59
N LEU A 36 -1.99 14.47 0.63
CA LEU A 36 -1.98 13.48 -0.45
C LEU A 36 -1.58 12.10 0.08
N ARG A 37 -2.20 11.07 -0.47
CA ARG A 37 -1.92 9.69 -0.11
C ARG A 37 -0.69 9.20 -0.85
N VAL A 38 0.23 8.57 -0.13
CA VAL A 38 1.49 8.09 -0.69
C VAL A 38 1.65 6.61 -0.40
N LEU A 39 2.03 5.85 -1.42
CA LEU A 39 2.28 4.41 -1.36
C LEU A 39 3.78 4.16 -1.44
N PHE A 40 4.32 3.50 -0.41
CA PHE A 40 5.75 3.19 -0.31
C PHE A 40 6.00 1.70 -0.49
N ASN A 41 7.19 1.37 -0.97
CA ASN A 41 7.64 -0.01 -0.99
C ASN A 41 8.07 -0.47 0.40
N LEU A 42 7.68 -1.68 0.77
CA LEU A 42 8.09 -2.29 2.03
C LEU A 42 9.61 -2.38 2.15
N GLU A 43 10.29 -2.66 1.04
CA GLU A 43 11.74 -2.77 1.00
C GLU A 43 12.42 -1.46 1.41
N ASP A 44 11.86 -0.32 1.00
CA ASP A 44 12.39 0.99 1.37
C ASP A 44 12.25 1.23 2.87
N TRP A 45 11.14 0.80 3.46
CA TRP A 45 10.95 0.90 4.90
C TRP A 45 11.96 0.06 5.67
N ILE A 46 12.17 -1.18 5.25
CA ILE A 46 13.14 -2.08 5.89
C ILE A 46 14.54 -1.51 5.80
N GLN A 47 14.91 -0.96 4.63
CA GLN A 47 16.22 -0.41 4.37
C GLN A 47 16.44 0.95 5.08
N PHE A 48 15.38 1.72 5.27
CA PHE A 48 15.45 3.07 5.84
C PHE A 48 14.44 3.22 6.99
N PRO A 49 14.72 2.63 8.17
CA PRO A 49 13.79 2.68 9.31
C PRO A 49 13.42 4.10 9.75
N GLY A 50 14.31 5.07 9.50
CA GLY A 50 14.04 6.48 9.83
C GLY A 50 12.96 7.12 8.98
N LEU A 51 12.55 6.47 7.88
CA LEU A 51 11.50 6.97 7.02
C LEU A 51 10.13 6.93 7.72
N LEU A 52 9.90 5.93 8.54
CA LEU A 52 8.61 5.68 9.17
C LEU A 52 8.13 6.84 10.06
N PRO A 53 8.96 7.43 10.94
CA PRO A 53 8.53 8.60 11.72
C PRO A 53 8.15 9.78 10.84
N ILE A 54 8.79 9.95 9.69
CA ILE A 54 8.47 11.01 8.74
C ILE A 54 7.10 10.75 8.12
N LEU A 55 6.82 9.51 7.73
CA LEU A 55 5.53 9.12 7.17
C LEU A 55 4.39 9.36 8.14
N ARG A 56 4.57 8.99 9.40
CA ARG A 56 3.55 9.16 10.44
C ARG A 56 3.22 10.62 10.72
N ARG A 57 4.20 11.52 10.58
CA ARG A 57 4.00 12.95 10.81
C ARG A 57 3.28 13.65 9.68
N THR A 58 3.54 13.19 8.44
CA THR A 58 3.12 13.91 7.24
C THR A 58 1.87 13.35 6.61
N ASP A 59 1.61 12.04 6.78
CA ASP A 59 0.49 11.39 6.11
C ASP A 59 -0.07 10.24 6.95
N PRO A 60 -1.20 10.46 7.67
CA PRO A 60 -1.87 9.37 8.39
C PRO A 60 -2.45 8.33 7.45
N THR A 61 -2.50 8.60 6.13
CA THR A 61 -3.00 7.66 5.13
C THR A 61 -1.87 6.99 4.34
N ALA A 62 -0.64 7.08 4.82
CA ALA A 62 0.49 6.43 4.17
C ALA A 62 0.27 4.90 4.09
N ALA A 63 0.72 4.32 2.99
CA ALA A 63 0.53 2.91 2.71
C ALA A 63 1.87 2.24 2.36
N LEU A 64 2.00 0.97 2.72
CA LEU A 64 3.14 0.13 2.35
C LEU A 64 2.69 -0.95 1.37
N SER A 65 3.48 -1.18 0.33
CA SER A 65 3.19 -2.16 -0.71
C SER A 65 4.37 -3.08 -0.95
N SER A 66 4.11 -4.37 -1.09
CA SER A 66 5.11 -5.33 -1.57
C SER A 66 4.46 -6.61 -2.05
N GLY A 67 5.24 -7.47 -2.70
CA GLY A 67 4.82 -8.81 -3.07
C GLY A 67 4.56 -9.67 -1.84
N ILE A 68 3.67 -10.65 -1.99
CA ILE A 68 3.27 -11.51 -0.87
C ILE A 68 4.45 -12.28 -0.27
N GLN A 69 5.45 -12.57 -1.08
CA GLN A 69 6.65 -13.27 -0.63
C GLN A 69 7.52 -12.44 0.32
N ASN A 70 7.36 -11.12 0.32
CA ASN A 70 8.16 -10.20 1.14
C ASN A 70 7.46 -9.81 2.45
N TRP A 71 6.16 -10.03 2.54
CA TRP A 71 5.41 -9.75 3.76
C TRP A 71 5.51 -10.91 4.75
N THR A 72 5.78 -10.58 6.01
CA THR A 72 5.68 -11.54 7.12
C THR A 72 4.55 -11.12 8.05
N PRO A 73 3.96 -12.06 8.83
CA PRO A 73 2.94 -11.66 9.80
C PRO A 73 3.42 -10.59 10.79
N GLU A 74 4.70 -10.63 11.15
CA GLU A 74 5.31 -9.67 12.07
C GLU A 74 5.38 -8.27 11.46
N LEU A 75 5.81 -8.16 10.19
CA LEU A 75 5.86 -6.88 9.48
C LEU A 75 4.47 -6.30 9.28
N LEU A 76 3.51 -7.15 8.96
CA LEU A 76 2.13 -6.72 8.78
C LEU A 76 1.53 -6.20 10.08
N ALA A 77 1.76 -6.91 11.19
CA ALA A 77 1.28 -6.48 12.50
C ALA A 77 1.93 -5.15 12.90
N GLU A 78 3.22 -4.97 12.63
CA GLU A 78 3.92 -3.73 12.92
C GLU A 78 3.34 -2.56 12.10
N ALA A 79 3.12 -2.78 10.81
CA ALA A 79 2.52 -1.76 9.94
C ALA A 79 1.13 -1.35 10.45
N HIS A 80 0.29 -2.32 10.80
CA HIS A 80 -1.03 -2.04 11.35
C HIS A 80 -0.97 -1.30 12.69
N SER A 81 -0.04 -1.69 13.57
CA SER A 81 0.14 -1.01 14.86
C SER A 81 0.53 0.45 14.70
N LEU A 82 1.15 0.80 13.59
CA LEU A 82 1.55 2.16 13.26
C LEU A 82 0.47 2.93 12.49
N GLY A 83 -0.66 2.31 12.22
CA GLY A 83 -1.76 2.94 11.50
C GLY A 83 -1.54 3.05 9.99
N LEU A 84 -0.62 2.25 9.45
CA LEU A 84 -0.34 2.26 8.02
C LEU A 84 -1.30 1.34 7.27
N THR A 85 -1.72 1.76 6.09
CA THR A 85 -2.48 0.93 5.16
C THR A 85 -1.55 -0.05 4.47
N THR A 86 -1.99 -1.29 4.29
CA THR A 86 -1.16 -2.35 3.72
C THR A 86 -1.71 -2.83 2.39
N PHE A 87 -0.82 -2.89 1.39
CA PHE A 87 -1.09 -3.45 0.06
C PHE A 87 -0.22 -4.68 -0.13
N VAL A 88 -0.82 -5.76 -0.64
CA VAL A 88 -0.06 -6.93 -1.05
C VAL A 88 -0.27 -7.17 -2.54
N ASN A 89 0.84 -7.45 -3.24
CA ASN A 89 0.82 -7.81 -4.65
C ASN A 89 0.90 -9.33 -4.78
N VAL A 90 -0.13 -9.92 -5.39
CA VAL A 90 -0.17 -11.35 -5.70
C VAL A 90 -0.23 -11.44 -7.22
N LEU A 91 0.94 -11.37 -7.84
CA LEU A 91 1.08 -11.23 -9.29
C LEU A 91 2.04 -12.26 -9.87
N GLY A 92 1.91 -12.52 -11.17
CA GLY A 92 2.78 -13.42 -11.89
C GLY A 92 2.76 -14.84 -11.33
N ALA A 93 3.93 -15.41 -11.08
CA ALA A 93 4.06 -16.76 -10.54
C ALA A 93 3.49 -16.90 -9.13
N GLU A 94 3.41 -15.80 -8.39
CA GLU A 94 2.84 -15.78 -7.05
C GLU A 94 1.32 -15.67 -7.02
N ASP A 95 0.68 -15.44 -8.17
CA ASP A 95 -0.77 -15.27 -8.29
C ASP A 95 -1.47 -16.62 -8.33
N THR A 96 -1.50 -17.29 -7.20
CA THR A 96 -2.08 -18.63 -7.01
C THR A 96 -3.24 -18.57 -6.02
N PRO A 97 -4.16 -19.55 -6.07
CA PRO A 97 -5.25 -19.62 -5.08
C PRO A 97 -4.76 -19.67 -3.65
N GLU A 98 -3.67 -20.38 -3.40
CA GLU A 98 -3.09 -20.49 -2.06
C GLU A 98 -2.63 -19.13 -1.55
N ASN A 99 -1.93 -18.37 -2.38
CA ASN A 99 -1.45 -17.04 -2.01
C ASN A 99 -2.58 -16.03 -1.86
N LEU A 100 -3.61 -16.11 -2.69
CA LEU A 100 -4.80 -15.26 -2.52
C LEU A 100 -5.49 -15.55 -1.19
N ARG A 101 -5.63 -16.82 -0.81
CA ARG A 101 -6.20 -17.20 0.47
C ARG A 101 -5.34 -16.71 1.62
N ARG A 102 -4.03 -16.86 1.52
CA ARG A 102 -3.09 -16.36 2.52
C ARG A 102 -3.22 -14.85 2.70
N ALA A 103 -3.32 -14.11 1.60
CA ALA A 103 -3.50 -12.67 1.66
C ALA A 103 -4.78 -12.28 2.37
N LEU A 104 -5.88 -12.99 2.12
CA LEU A 104 -7.14 -12.77 2.83
C LEU A 104 -7.02 -13.10 4.34
N ASP A 105 -6.40 -14.21 4.66
CA ASP A 105 -6.27 -14.66 6.05
C ASP A 105 -5.36 -13.73 6.87
N LEU A 106 -4.40 -13.09 6.25
CA LEU A 106 -3.51 -12.13 6.90
C LEU A 106 -4.12 -10.74 7.07
N HIS A 107 -5.30 -10.50 6.49
CA HIS A 107 -6.04 -9.24 6.63
C HIS A 107 -5.29 -8.01 6.09
N PHE A 108 -4.76 -8.10 4.87
CA PHE A 108 -4.28 -6.92 4.16
C PHE A 108 -5.45 -5.99 3.82
N ASP A 109 -5.19 -4.70 3.82
CA ASP A 109 -6.22 -3.71 3.47
C ASP A 109 -6.56 -3.75 1.99
N TYR A 110 -5.57 -4.01 1.12
CA TYR A 110 -5.75 -4.11 -0.32
C TYR A 110 -4.94 -5.26 -0.89
N ILE A 111 -5.51 -5.95 -1.86
CA ILE A 111 -4.87 -7.05 -2.58
C ILE A 111 -4.89 -6.74 -4.07
N GLN A 112 -3.71 -6.75 -4.69
CA GLN A 112 -3.56 -6.61 -6.13
C GLN A 112 -3.36 -7.99 -6.75
N THR A 113 -4.22 -8.37 -7.67
CA THR A 113 -4.16 -9.66 -8.38
C THR A 113 -4.74 -9.54 -9.78
N ASP A 114 -4.30 -10.39 -10.70
CA ASP A 114 -4.91 -10.52 -12.01
C ASP A 114 -6.10 -11.49 -12.00
N HIS A 115 -6.36 -12.17 -10.88
CA HIS A 115 -7.48 -13.12 -10.72
C HIS A 115 -8.56 -12.54 -9.83
N GLN A 116 -9.10 -11.40 -10.22
CA GLN A 116 -10.07 -10.63 -9.42
C GLN A 116 -11.36 -11.43 -9.16
N THR A 117 -11.86 -12.13 -10.17
CA THR A 117 -13.09 -12.93 -10.02
C THR A 117 -12.91 -14.03 -8.97
N GLN A 118 -11.76 -14.71 -8.99
CA GLN A 118 -11.45 -15.74 -8.01
C GLN A 118 -11.34 -15.16 -6.61
N LEU A 119 -10.70 -14.01 -6.47
CA LEU A 119 -10.59 -13.32 -5.19
C LEU A 119 -11.95 -12.91 -4.66
N GLN A 120 -12.83 -12.38 -5.50
CA GLN A 120 -14.19 -12.00 -5.13
C GLN A 120 -14.99 -13.21 -4.63
N GLU A 121 -14.84 -14.36 -5.28
CA GLU A 121 -15.48 -15.60 -4.85
C GLU A 121 -14.98 -16.04 -3.48
N MET A 122 -13.68 -15.97 -3.25
CA MET A 122 -13.09 -16.29 -1.93
C MET A 122 -13.62 -15.39 -0.83
N ILE A 123 -13.73 -14.09 -1.09
CA ILE A 123 -14.26 -13.13 -0.14
C ILE A 123 -15.71 -13.47 0.19
N ARG A 124 -16.52 -13.74 -0.83
CA ARG A 124 -17.94 -14.09 -0.66
C ARG A 124 -18.11 -15.35 0.18
N THR A 125 -17.31 -16.38 -0.08
CA THR A 125 -17.35 -17.64 0.65
C THR A 125 -16.92 -17.46 2.10
N LYS A 126 -15.93 -16.60 2.35
CA LYS A 126 -15.39 -16.36 3.69
C LYS A 126 -16.38 -15.61 4.59
N ILE A 127 -17.21 -14.75 4.01
CA ILE A 127 -18.22 -13.99 4.74
C ILE A 127 -19.41 -14.89 5.16
N HIS A 128 -19.66 -15.93 4.40
CA HIS A 128 -20.69 -16.93 4.69
C HIS A 128 -20.09 -18.14 5.38
#